data_0bc38ba882ffe198b8e60915ca6cf7ae
#
_entry.id   0bc38ba882ffe198b8e60915ca6cf7ae
#
_cell.length_a   1.000
_cell.length_b   1.000
_cell.length_c   1.000
_cell.angle_alpha   90.00
_cell.angle_beta   90.00
_cell.angle_gamma   90.00
#
_symmetry.space_group_name_H-M   'P 1'
#
loop_
_entity.id
_entity.type
_entity.pdbx_description
1 polymer ?
#
loop_
_entity_poly.entity_id
_entity_poly.type
_entity_poly.pdbx_seq_one_letter_code
_entity_poly.pdbx_strand_id
1 'polypeptide(L)'
;MKSPYDGHDIQEWDGITEEIVERYPIPENDIIECVKEAWDKTKQTKIGEELQIGADVFPEPQVMGEFLHELIPVMLAKKHPEDFRKGKIKSEKDVVYNPDDELSIEIKTSSDGTNLYGNRSYGQKNSENNSGKKKEGYYIGVNFEKYTDENHDPQIKKIRFGWIDHEDWVPQKKETGQQAKLDKDARDHKLKLIYEFKKPRKRKKKE
;
A
#
# COMPACT_ATOMS: atom_id res chain seq x y z
N MET A 1 -1.44 -15.94 12.70
CA MET A 1 -0.14 -16.50 12.27
C MET A 1 0.95 -15.90 13.14
N LYS A 2 2.02 -16.64 13.41
CA LYS A 2 3.23 -16.10 14.05
C LYS A 2 4.01 -15.31 12.99
N SER A 3 4.73 -14.25 13.40
CA SER A 3 5.58 -13.50 12.49
C SER A 3 6.56 -14.43 11.75
N PRO A 4 6.70 -14.31 10.43
CA PRO A 4 7.72 -15.07 9.69
C PRO A 4 9.15 -14.67 10.08
N TYR A 5 9.32 -13.51 10.70
CA TYR A 5 10.64 -12.97 11.12
C TYR A 5 10.99 -13.27 12.57
N ASP A 6 10.11 -13.94 13.32
CA ASP A 6 10.33 -14.22 14.72
C ASP A 6 11.56 -15.13 14.94
N GLY A 7 12.53 -14.63 15.69
CA GLY A 7 13.79 -15.32 15.96
C GLY A 7 14.86 -15.15 14.88
N HIS A 8 14.63 -14.31 13.86
CA HIS A 8 15.56 -14.05 12.77
C HIS A 8 16.17 -12.64 12.85
N ASP A 9 17.44 -12.54 12.48
CA ASP A 9 18.15 -11.27 12.39
C ASP A 9 17.77 -10.52 11.08
N ILE A 10 17.91 -9.19 11.09
CA ILE A 10 17.59 -8.31 9.97
C ILE A 10 18.28 -8.74 8.66
N GLN A 11 19.44 -9.34 8.73
CA GLN A 11 20.21 -9.82 7.56
C GLN A 11 19.53 -11.00 6.85
N GLU A 12 18.62 -11.70 7.53
CA GLU A 12 17.86 -12.82 6.98
C GLU A 12 16.51 -12.38 6.40
N TRP A 13 16.04 -11.17 6.74
CA TRP A 13 14.69 -10.72 6.39
C TRP A 13 14.44 -10.65 4.88
N ASP A 14 15.41 -10.22 4.09
CA ASP A 14 15.26 -10.19 2.63
C ASP A 14 14.95 -11.59 2.06
N GLY A 15 15.69 -12.62 2.51
CA GLY A 15 15.45 -14.00 2.08
C GLY A 15 14.09 -14.53 2.50
N ILE A 16 13.67 -14.25 3.74
CA ILE A 16 12.36 -14.62 4.25
C ILE A 16 11.25 -13.91 3.46
N THR A 17 11.43 -12.61 3.18
CA THR A 17 10.48 -11.82 2.40
C THR A 17 10.31 -12.38 0.98
N GLU A 18 11.40 -12.71 0.29
CA GLU A 18 11.34 -13.33 -1.03
C GLU A 18 10.54 -14.63 -0.98
N GLU A 19 10.81 -15.49 0.01
CA GLU A 19 10.14 -16.79 0.17
C GLU A 19 8.63 -16.65 0.44
N ILE A 20 8.20 -15.77 1.35
CA ILE A 20 6.78 -15.59 1.67
C ILE A 20 6.00 -14.92 0.54
N VAL A 21 6.66 -14.04 -0.24
CA VAL A 21 6.05 -13.40 -1.41
C VAL A 21 5.92 -14.39 -2.57
N GLU A 22 6.94 -15.23 -2.82
CA GLU A 22 6.87 -16.28 -3.85
C GLU A 22 5.77 -17.31 -3.56
N ARG A 23 5.56 -17.65 -2.29
CA ARG A 23 4.51 -18.60 -1.87
C ARG A 23 3.11 -18.00 -1.76
N TYR A 24 2.99 -16.68 -1.93
CA TYR A 24 1.68 -16.03 -1.82
C TYR A 24 0.74 -16.48 -2.96
N PRO A 25 -0.58 -16.65 -2.69
CA PRO A 25 -1.53 -17.27 -3.64
C PRO A 25 -1.63 -16.62 -5.03
N ILE A 26 -1.26 -15.34 -5.15
CA ILE A 26 -1.27 -14.64 -6.44
C ILE A 26 0.12 -14.10 -6.79
N PRO A 27 0.47 -14.05 -8.08
CA PRO A 27 1.77 -13.55 -8.52
C PRO A 27 1.88 -12.03 -8.31
N GLU A 28 3.09 -11.56 -8.06
CA GLU A 28 3.40 -10.13 -7.90
C GLU A 28 2.88 -9.27 -9.05
N ASN A 29 2.93 -9.79 -10.28
CA ASN A 29 2.46 -9.07 -11.46
C ASN A 29 0.97 -8.74 -11.39
N ASP A 30 0.16 -9.59 -10.79
CA ASP A 30 -1.28 -9.36 -10.62
C ASP A 30 -1.54 -8.21 -9.64
N ILE A 31 -0.74 -8.13 -8.56
CA ILE A 31 -0.77 -6.99 -7.63
C ILE A 31 -0.40 -5.69 -8.35
N ILE A 32 0.69 -5.71 -9.13
CA ILE A 32 1.16 -4.56 -9.90
C ILE A 32 0.08 -4.06 -10.86
N GLU A 33 -0.50 -4.97 -11.64
CA GLU A 33 -1.55 -4.64 -12.61
C GLU A 33 -2.79 -4.06 -11.93
N CYS A 34 -3.26 -4.66 -10.84
CA CYS A 34 -4.42 -4.17 -10.09
C CYS A 34 -4.19 -2.78 -9.49
N VAL A 35 -3.00 -2.50 -8.94
CA VAL A 35 -2.66 -1.17 -8.42
C VAL A 35 -2.61 -0.13 -9.54
N LYS A 36 -2.00 -0.45 -10.68
CA LYS A 36 -1.93 0.45 -11.84
C LYS A 36 -3.32 0.72 -12.43
N GLU A 37 -4.12 -0.32 -12.60
CA GLU A 37 -5.49 -0.17 -13.09
C GLU A 37 -6.34 0.69 -12.14
N ALA A 38 -6.21 0.49 -10.82
CA ALA A 38 -6.87 1.33 -9.83
C ALA A 38 -6.46 2.80 -9.96
N TRP A 39 -5.17 3.07 -10.16
CA TRP A 39 -4.64 4.41 -10.36
C TRP A 39 -5.15 5.06 -11.64
N ASP A 40 -5.14 4.33 -12.75
CA ASP A 40 -5.63 4.83 -14.04
C ASP A 40 -7.13 5.11 -14.00
N LYS A 41 -7.92 4.25 -13.37
CA LYS A 41 -9.36 4.49 -13.16
C LYS A 41 -9.62 5.73 -12.30
N THR A 42 -8.82 5.95 -11.26
CA THR A 42 -8.90 7.16 -10.44
C THR A 42 -8.67 8.41 -11.30
N LYS A 43 -7.63 8.43 -12.12
CA LYS A 43 -7.31 9.57 -13.01
C LYS A 43 -8.39 9.78 -14.10
N GLN A 44 -9.04 8.72 -14.53
CA GLN A 44 -10.14 8.79 -15.52
C GLN A 44 -11.49 9.16 -14.93
N THR A 45 -11.59 9.26 -13.59
CA THR A 45 -12.85 9.56 -12.92
C THR A 45 -13.34 10.97 -13.27
N LYS A 46 -14.62 11.06 -13.61
CA LYS A 46 -15.34 12.34 -13.83
C LYS A 46 -16.35 12.57 -12.72
N ILE A 47 -16.38 13.79 -12.22
CA ILE A 47 -17.37 14.24 -11.25
C ILE A 47 -18.51 14.90 -12.02
N GLY A 48 -19.74 14.37 -11.91
CA GLY A 48 -20.90 14.87 -12.64
C GLY A 48 -20.79 14.76 -14.17
N GLU A 49 -20.00 13.79 -14.66
CA GLU A 49 -19.74 13.54 -16.08
C GLU A 49 -18.92 14.65 -16.79
N GLU A 50 -18.68 15.78 -16.16
CA GLU A 50 -18.05 16.98 -16.73
C GLU A 50 -16.62 17.18 -16.23
N LEU A 51 -16.43 17.15 -14.91
CA LEU A 51 -15.16 17.55 -14.28
C LEU A 51 -14.22 16.36 -14.10
N GLN A 52 -13.16 16.29 -14.87
CA GLN A 52 -12.20 15.17 -14.83
C GLN A 52 -11.10 15.41 -13.79
N ILE A 53 -10.79 14.39 -13.02
CA ILE A 53 -9.61 14.39 -12.14
C ILE A 53 -8.33 14.51 -13.00
N GLY A 54 -7.45 15.44 -12.61
CA GLY A 54 -6.20 15.72 -13.31
C GLY A 54 -6.30 16.67 -14.50
N ALA A 55 -7.52 17.11 -14.86
CA ALA A 55 -7.75 18.15 -15.86
C ALA A 55 -8.47 19.36 -15.27
N ASP A 56 -9.60 19.12 -14.60
CA ASP A 56 -10.45 20.17 -14.03
C ASP A 56 -10.36 20.20 -12.49
N VAL A 57 -10.09 19.04 -11.88
CA VAL A 57 -10.00 18.87 -10.43
C VAL A 57 -8.68 18.18 -10.07
N PHE A 58 -7.96 18.76 -9.12
CA PHE A 58 -6.66 18.28 -8.63
C PHE A 58 -6.78 17.89 -7.15
N PRO A 59 -7.19 16.64 -6.84
CA PRO A 59 -7.45 16.24 -5.48
C PRO A 59 -6.18 16.20 -4.63
N GLU A 60 -6.35 16.51 -3.34
CA GLU A 60 -5.28 16.35 -2.36
C GLU A 60 -4.83 14.87 -2.25
N PRO A 61 -3.58 14.63 -1.82
CA PRO A 61 -3.03 13.28 -1.75
C PRO A 61 -3.86 12.30 -0.91
N GLN A 62 -4.53 12.77 0.14
CA GLN A 62 -5.41 11.94 0.95
C GLN A 62 -6.57 11.37 0.13
N VAL A 63 -7.20 12.19 -0.70
CA VAL A 63 -8.32 11.78 -1.56
C VAL A 63 -7.85 10.75 -2.58
N MET A 64 -6.69 10.97 -3.20
CA MET A 64 -6.09 10.01 -4.13
C MET A 64 -5.75 8.69 -3.44
N GLY A 65 -5.24 8.75 -2.20
CA GLY A 65 -4.98 7.58 -1.38
C GLY A 65 -6.24 6.79 -1.06
N GLU A 66 -7.33 7.46 -0.69
CA GLU A 66 -8.62 6.83 -0.42
C GLU A 66 -9.19 6.12 -1.67
N PHE A 67 -9.07 6.71 -2.86
CA PHE A 67 -9.44 6.02 -4.10
C PHE A 67 -8.67 4.72 -4.30
N LEU A 68 -7.38 4.70 -4.00
CA LEU A 68 -6.58 3.47 -4.08
C LEU A 68 -7.03 2.42 -3.05
N HIS A 69 -7.33 2.84 -1.80
CA HIS A 69 -7.88 1.94 -0.78
C HIS A 69 -9.22 1.32 -1.19
N GLU A 70 -10.05 2.08 -1.93
CA GLU A 70 -11.33 1.60 -2.42
C GLU A 70 -11.19 0.70 -3.66
N LEU A 71 -10.33 1.06 -4.62
CA LEU A 71 -10.27 0.42 -5.92
C LEU A 71 -9.34 -0.79 -6.00
N ILE A 72 -8.21 -0.81 -5.31
CA ILE A 72 -7.29 -1.96 -5.34
C ILE A 72 -8.00 -3.24 -4.90
N PRO A 73 -8.76 -3.28 -3.78
CA PRO A 73 -9.53 -4.47 -3.40
C PRO A 73 -10.53 -4.91 -4.47
N VAL A 74 -11.18 -3.94 -5.14
CA VAL A 74 -12.14 -4.22 -6.21
C VAL A 74 -11.43 -4.83 -7.44
N MET A 75 -10.25 -4.33 -7.80
CA MET A 75 -9.48 -4.87 -8.93
C MET A 75 -8.99 -6.29 -8.64
N LEU A 76 -8.47 -6.54 -7.43
CA LEU A 76 -8.06 -7.89 -7.01
C LEU A 76 -9.24 -8.87 -6.99
N ALA A 77 -10.38 -8.47 -6.43
CA ALA A 77 -11.59 -9.28 -6.42
C ALA A 77 -12.14 -9.56 -7.82
N LYS A 78 -12.02 -8.63 -8.77
CA LYS A 78 -12.40 -8.86 -10.17
C LYS A 78 -11.46 -9.83 -10.88
N LYS A 79 -10.17 -9.77 -10.58
CA LYS A 79 -9.16 -10.62 -11.20
C LYS A 79 -9.18 -12.05 -10.64
N HIS A 80 -9.47 -12.18 -9.34
CA HIS A 80 -9.51 -13.45 -8.61
C HIS A 80 -10.83 -13.55 -7.79
N PRO A 81 -11.99 -13.68 -8.44
CA PRO A 81 -13.30 -13.55 -7.79
C PRO A 81 -13.63 -14.66 -6.79
N GLU A 82 -13.04 -15.86 -6.96
CA GLU A 82 -13.25 -16.99 -6.05
C GLU A 82 -12.48 -16.81 -4.73
N ASP A 83 -11.31 -16.14 -4.81
CA ASP A 83 -10.36 -16.09 -3.70
C ASP A 83 -10.42 -14.79 -2.92
N PHE A 84 -10.66 -13.66 -3.58
CA PHE A 84 -10.56 -12.35 -2.97
C PHE A 84 -11.85 -11.56 -2.97
N ARG A 85 -12.06 -10.79 -1.92
CA ARG A 85 -13.10 -9.78 -1.81
C ARG A 85 -12.60 -8.53 -1.09
N LYS A 86 -13.28 -7.43 -1.28
CA LYS A 86 -13.09 -6.23 -0.44
C LYS A 86 -13.55 -6.51 0.99
N GLY A 87 -12.82 -5.99 1.98
CA GLY A 87 -13.25 -5.96 3.38
C GLY A 87 -14.55 -5.18 3.55
N LYS A 88 -15.45 -5.69 4.41
CA LYS A 88 -16.79 -5.14 4.63
C LYS A 88 -16.96 -4.49 6.00
N ILE A 89 -16.19 -4.93 6.98
CA ILE A 89 -16.28 -4.47 8.37
C ILE A 89 -14.91 -3.97 8.87
N LYS A 90 -14.93 -3.12 9.89
CA LYS A 90 -13.72 -2.45 10.41
C LYS A 90 -12.64 -3.40 10.97
N SER A 91 -13.01 -4.61 11.35
CA SER A 91 -12.07 -5.62 11.86
C SER A 91 -11.37 -6.41 10.74
N GLU A 92 -11.90 -6.39 9.52
CA GLU A 92 -11.27 -7.03 8.37
C GLU A 92 -10.16 -6.16 7.77
N LYS A 93 -9.21 -6.80 7.09
CA LYS A 93 -8.24 -6.11 6.23
C LYS A 93 -8.92 -5.56 4.97
N ASP A 94 -8.24 -4.69 4.26
CA ASP A 94 -8.79 -4.01 3.08
C ASP A 94 -9.15 -5.00 1.95
N VAL A 95 -8.31 -6.03 1.79
CA VAL A 95 -8.54 -7.18 0.88
C VAL A 95 -8.61 -8.46 1.71
N VAL A 96 -9.72 -9.15 1.65
CA VAL A 96 -9.90 -10.43 2.36
C VAL A 96 -9.64 -11.58 1.39
N TYR A 97 -8.76 -12.50 1.79
CA TYR A 97 -8.55 -13.77 1.12
C TYR A 97 -9.48 -14.82 1.73
N ASN A 98 -10.49 -15.25 0.96
CA ASN A 98 -11.56 -16.11 1.46
C ASN A 98 -11.10 -17.49 1.99
N PRO A 99 -10.11 -18.15 1.37
CA PRO A 99 -9.66 -19.46 1.85
C PRO A 99 -8.93 -19.41 3.20
N ASP A 100 -8.22 -18.30 3.50
CA ASP A 100 -7.44 -18.12 4.72
C ASP A 100 -7.30 -16.63 5.07
N ASP A 101 -8.01 -16.16 6.10
CA ASP A 101 -7.99 -14.76 6.52
C ASP A 101 -6.60 -14.26 6.94
N GLU A 102 -5.69 -15.14 7.32
CA GLU A 102 -4.31 -14.77 7.66
C GLU A 102 -3.51 -14.28 6.45
N LEU A 103 -3.93 -14.65 5.24
CA LEU A 103 -3.37 -14.16 3.97
C LEU A 103 -4.08 -12.90 3.45
N SER A 104 -5.05 -12.36 4.19
CA SER A 104 -5.70 -11.09 3.86
C SER A 104 -4.71 -9.93 3.90
N ILE A 105 -4.93 -8.92 3.03
CA ILE A 105 -3.97 -7.84 2.78
C ILE A 105 -4.48 -6.51 3.33
N GLU A 106 -3.60 -5.78 3.99
CA GLU A 106 -3.78 -4.37 4.34
C GLU A 106 -3.13 -3.48 3.28
N ILE A 107 -3.76 -2.36 2.94
CA ILE A 107 -3.22 -1.39 1.99
C ILE A 107 -2.72 -0.17 2.73
N LYS A 108 -1.55 0.33 2.36
CA LYS A 108 -1.03 1.62 2.80
C LYS A 108 -0.58 2.43 1.61
N THR A 109 -1.08 3.65 1.53
CA THR A 109 -0.80 4.57 0.44
C THR A 109 -0.10 5.82 0.97
N SER A 110 0.81 6.40 0.19
CA SER A 110 1.51 7.62 0.57
C SER A 110 1.99 8.40 -0.63
N SER A 111 1.84 9.71 -0.60
CA SER A 111 2.48 10.63 -1.55
C SER A 111 3.94 10.95 -1.20
N ASP A 112 4.45 10.43 -0.09
CA ASP A 112 5.90 10.45 0.19
C ASP A 112 6.62 9.58 -0.83
N GLY A 113 7.86 9.95 -1.15
CA GLY A 113 8.65 9.22 -2.16
C GLY A 113 9.02 7.80 -1.79
N THR A 114 8.96 7.45 -0.49
CA THR A 114 9.50 6.19 0.02
C THR A 114 8.75 5.70 1.27
N ASN A 115 8.40 6.60 2.20
CA ASN A 115 7.83 6.23 3.48
C ASN A 115 6.35 5.82 3.35
N LEU A 116 5.93 4.91 4.24
CA LEU A 116 4.55 4.51 4.43
C LEU A 116 4.09 4.94 5.83
N TYR A 117 2.83 5.31 5.93
CA TYR A 117 2.21 5.80 7.16
C TYR A 117 0.91 5.07 7.44
N GLY A 118 0.69 4.75 8.70
CA GLY A 118 -0.60 4.35 9.25
C GLY A 118 -1.19 5.46 10.11
N ASN A 119 -2.44 5.34 10.50
CA ASN A 119 -3.02 6.26 11.49
C ASN A 119 -2.40 6.01 12.88
N ARG A 120 -2.69 6.88 13.85
CA ARG A 120 -2.14 6.83 15.22
C ARG A 120 -2.27 5.46 15.89
N SER A 121 -3.35 4.72 15.61
CA SER A 121 -3.61 3.43 16.25
C SER A 121 -2.55 2.38 15.92
N TYR A 122 -1.84 2.51 14.79
CA TYR A 122 -0.76 1.59 14.42
C TYR A 122 0.46 1.69 15.35
N GLY A 123 0.71 2.83 15.94
CA GLY A 123 1.77 3.01 16.93
C GLY A 123 1.36 2.72 18.39
N GLN A 124 0.10 2.30 18.62
CA GLN A 124 -0.41 1.98 19.96
C GLN A 124 -0.25 0.48 20.23
N LYS A 125 -0.11 0.12 21.51
CA LYS A 125 -0.07 -1.29 21.93
C LYS A 125 -1.37 -2.02 21.58
N ASN A 126 -1.29 -3.32 21.35
CA ASN A 126 -2.46 -4.15 20.99
C ASN A 126 -3.60 -4.09 22.03
N SER A 127 -3.28 -3.92 23.31
CA SER A 127 -4.27 -3.77 24.40
C SER A 127 -5.12 -2.50 24.28
N GLU A 128 -4.68 -1.50 23.50
CA GLU A 128 -5.38 -0.23 23.30
C GLU A 128 -6.18 -0.20 21.98
N ASN A 129 -6.15 -1.28 21.22
CA ASN A 129 -6.80 -1.37 19.91
C ASN A 129 -8.27 -1.80 20.06
N ASN A 130 -9.19 -0.84 20.04
CA ASN A 130 -10.64 -1.07 20.13
C ASN A 130 -11.28 -1.56 18.81
N SER A 131 -10.55 -1.63 17.68
CA SER A 131 -11.12 -2.01 16.38
C SER A 131 -11.16 -3.53 16.15
N GLY A 132 -10.40 -4.31 16.93
CA GLY A 132 -10.23 -5.76 16.73
C GLY A 132 -9.44 -6.13 15.45
N LYS A 133 -9.02 -5.14 14.62
CA LYS A 133 -8.25 -5.37 13.39
C LYS A 133 -6.80 -5.72 13.73
N LYS A 134 -6.33 -6.87 13.26
CA LYS A 134 -4.91 -7.25 13.35
C LYS A 134 -4.07 -6.29 12.52
N LYS A 135 -3.00 -5.78 13.11
CA LYS A 135 -2.07 -4.84 12.45
C LYS A 135 -0.88 -5.54 11.83
N GLU A 136 -0.60 -6.76 12.24
CA GLU A 136 0.36 -7.65 11.59
C GLU A 136 -0.27 -8.36 10.39
N GLY A 137 0.55 -8.77 9.43
CA GLY A 137 0.16 -9.56 8.25
C GLY A 137 0.66 -8.99 6.93
N TYR A 138 0.05 -9.42 5.82
CA TYR A 138 0.43 -8.96 4.50
C TYR A 138 -0.02 -7.54 4.21
N TYR A 139 0.87 -6.80 3.53
CA TYR A 139 0.67 -5.39 3.16
C TYR A 139 1.00 -5.14 1.69
N ILE A 140 0.16 -4.35 1.04
CA ILE A 140 0.51 -3.64 -0.19
C ILE A 140 0.83 -2.19 0.18
N GLY A 141 2.09 -1.79 -0.02
CA GLY A 141 2.54 -0.42 0.16
C GLY A 141 2.65 0.30 -1.17
N VAL A 142 1.92 1.41 -1.35
CA VAL A 142 1.90 2.17 -2.59
C VAL A 142 2.40 3.59 -2.35
N ASN A 143 3.52 3.95 -2.99
CA ASN A 143 3.94 5.34 -3.06
C ASN A 143 3.56 5.92 -4.43
N PHE A 144 3.01 7.13 -4.45
CA PHE A 144 2.56 7.81 -5.66
C PHE A 144 2.99 9.27 -5.68
N GLU A 145 3.01 9.88 -6.86
CA GLU A 145 3.22 11.32 -7.02
C GLU A 145 1.90 12.06 -6.75
N LYS A 146 1.99 13.26 -6.18
CA LYS A 146 0.84 14.16 -6.02
C LYS A 146 0.70 15.09 -7.21
N TYR A 147 -0.49 15.61 -7.41
CA TYR A 147 -0.73 16.75 -8.30
C TYR A 147 -0.01 17.99 -7.76
N THR A 148 0.62 18.74 -8.65
CA THR A 148 1.24 20.06 -8.40
C THR A 148 1.12 20.88 -9.68
N ASP A 149 1.38 22.19 -9.60
CA ASP A 149 1.40 23.06 -10.77
C ASP A 149 2.37 22.59 -11.87
N GLU A 150 3.38 21.79 -11.49
CA GLU A 150 4.39 21.24 -12.40
C GLU A 150 4.14 19.78 -12.80
N ASN A 151 3.21 19.10 -12.11
CA ASN A 151 2.92 17.68 -12.34
C ASN A 151 1.40 17.43 -12.41
N HIS A 152 0.87 17.45 -13.61
CA HIS A 152 -0.54 17.22 -13.92
C HIS A 152 -0.82 15.74 -14.28
N ASP A 153 0.20 14.89 -14.37
CA ASP A 153 0.07 13.45 -14.62
C ASP A 153 0.90 12.64 -13.61
N PRO A 154 0.49 12.64 -12.33
CA PRO A 154 1.20 11.90 -11.29
C PRO A 154 1.19 10.40 -11.55
N GLN A 155 2.30 9.73 -11.18
CA GLN A 155 2.52 8.32 -11.41
C GLN A 155 2.58 7.55 -10.10
N ILE A 156 2.23 6.25 -10.12
CA ILE A 156 2.65 5.32 -9.07
C ILE A 156 4.18 5.25 -9.10
N LYS A 157 4.81 5.56 -7.97
CA LYS A 157 6.29 5.55 -7.85
C LYS A 157 6.84 4.19 -7.47
N LYS A 158 6.25 3.60 -6.46
CA LYS A 158 6.69 2.29 -5.93
C LYS A 158 5.49 1.48 -5.49
N ILE A 159 5.57 0.18 -5.71
CA ILE A 159 4.68 -0.81 -5.11
C ILE A 159 5.55 -1.80 -4.37
N ARG A 160 5.21 -2.06 -3.12
CA ARG A 160 5.85 -3.06 -2.28
C ARG A 160 4.83 -4.06 -1.79
N PHE A 161 5.26 -5.29 -1.58
CA PHE A 161 4.43 -6.34 -1.02
C PHE A 161 5.24 -7.22 -0.06
N GLY A 162 4.63 -7.63 1.04
CA GLY A 162 5.25 -8.49 2.04
C GLY A 162 4.51 -8.45 3.37
N TRP A 163 5.13 -8.96 4.42
CA TRP A 163 4.58 -9.05 5.77
C TRP A 163 5.15 -7.96 6.67
N ILE A 164 4.29 -7.32 7.44
CA ILE A 164 4.66 -6.33 8.46
C ILE A 164 4.12 -6.77 9.81
N ASP A 165 4.95 -6.67 10.84
CA ASP A 165 4.55 -6.88 12.22
C ASP A 165 4.00 -5.58 12.83
N HIS A 166 3.16 -5.71 13.86
CA HIS A 166 2.64 -4.53 14.54
C HIS A 166 3.75 -3.65 15.12
N GLU A 167 4.82 -4.24 15.61
CA GLU A 167 5.95 -3.55 16.24
C GLU A 167 6.81 -2.75 15.24
N ASP A 168 6.65 -3.00 13.95
CA ASP A 168 7.34 -2.25 12.89
C ASP A 168 6.77 -0.82 12.72
N TRP A 169 5.64 -0.50 13.36
CA TRP A 169 5.02 0.81 13.30
C TRP A 169 5.50 1.72 14.43
N VAL A 170 6.23 2.77 14.07
CA VAL A 170 6.81 3.74 15.01
C VAL A 170 5.85 4.92 15.19
N PRO A 171 5.31 5.15 16.40
CA PRO A 171 4.42 6.29 16.66
C PRO A 171 5.17 7.62 16.56
N GLN A 172 4.46 8.68 16.20
CA GLN A 172 5.00 10.02 16.26
C GLN A 172 5.28 10.42 17.72
N LYS A 173 6.43 11.10 17.95
CA LYS A 173 6.85 11.51 19.30
C LYS A 173 5.94 12.55 19.95
N LYS A 174 5.20 13.35 19.15
CA LYS A 174 4.28 14.36 19.68
C LYS A 174 2.98 13.70 20.14
N GLU A 175 2.47 14.06 21.31
CA GLU A 175 1.19 13.56 21.83
C GLU A 175 0.01 13.82 20.88
N THR A 176 0.05 14.93 20.13
CA THR A 176 -0.94 15.28 19.10
C THR A 176 -0.70 14.60 17.76
N GLY A 177 0.34 13.76 17.63
CA GLY A 177 0.66 13.05 16.40
C GLY A 177 -0.48 12.11 15.98
N GLN A 178 -0.92 12.23 14.72
CA GLN A 178 -2.06 11.46 14.19
C GLN A 178 -1.62 10.26 13.34
N GLN A 179 -0.32 10.04 13.20
CA GLN A 179 0.24 9.00 12.33
C GLN A 179 1.28 8.15 13.07
N ALA A 180 1.43 6.90 12.61
CA ALA A 180 2.59 6.07 12.84
C ALA A 180 3.32 5.91 11.50
N LYS A 181 4.65 5.87 11.55
CA LYS A 181 5.50 5.64 10.37
C LYS A 181 5.98 4.21 10.39
N LEU A 182 5.99 3.54 9.24
CA LEU A 182 6.65 2.25 9.12
C LEU A 182 8.16 2.43 9.32
N ASP A 183 8.75 1.59 10.14
CA ASP A 183 10.19 1.56 10.38
C ASP A 183 10.95 1.41 9.06
N LYS A 184 12.17 1.96 9.02
CA LYS A 184 12.97 1.95 7.80
C LYS A 184 13.41 0.54 7.43
N ASP A 185 13.89 -0.22 8.39
CA ASP A 185 14.43 -1.55 8.13
C ASP A 185 13.30 -2.52 7.79
N ALA A 186 12.16 -2.43 8.49
CA ALA A 186 10.96 -3.18 8.13
C ALA A 186 10.48 -2.85 6.72
N ARG A 187 10.42 -1.57 6.35
CA ARG A 187 10.02 -1.14 5.00
C ARG A 187 10.96 -1.68 3.92
N ASP A 188 12.27 -1.66 4.19
CA ASP A 188 13.29 -1.96 3.18
C ASP A 188 13.56 -3.47 3.06
N HIS A 189 13.34 -4.26 4.12
CA HIS A 189 13.65 -5.68 4.17
C HIS A 189 12.45 -6.61 4.31
N LYS A 190 11.31 -6.16 4.91
CA LYS A 190 10.09 -6.95 5.04
C LYS A 190 9.06 -6.70 3.95
N LEU A 191 9.28 -5.68 3.11
CA LEU A 191 8.43 -5.37 1.96
C LEU A 191 9.25 -5.41 0.67
N LYS A 192 9.08 -6.46 -0.12
CA LYS A 192 9.69 -6.59 -1.44
C LYS A 192 9.23 -5.46 -2.35
N LEU A 193 10.19 -4.76 -2.97
CA LEU A 193 9.90 -3.76 -4.01
C LEU A 193 9.55 -4.48 -5.32
N ILE A 194 8.25 -4.63 -5.60
CA ILE A 194 7.76 -5.35 -6.79
C ILE A 194 7.59 -4.43 -8.02
N TYR A 195 7.52 -3.12 -7.82
CA TYR A 195 7.47 -2.14 -8.91
C TYR A 195 8.11 -0.81 -8.53
N GLU A 196 8.88 -0.24 -9.48
CA GLU A 196 9.41 1.12 -9.37
C GLU A 196 9.31 1.85 -10.72
N PHE A 197 8.69 3.05 -10.68
CA PHE A 197 8.61 3.93 -11.83
C PHE A 197 9.95 4.60 -12.10
N LYS A 198 10.51 4.38 -13.29
CA LYS A 198 11.74 5.03 -13.75
C LYS A 198 11.37 6.11 -14.75
N LYS A 199 11.55 7.40 -14.39
CA LYS A 199 11.36 8.49 -15.34
C LYS A 199 12.25 8.29 -16.54
N PRO A 200 11.73 8.45 -17.79
CA PRO A 200 12.56 8.40 -18.99
C PRO A 200 13.69 9.45 -18.88
N ARG A 201 14.93 9.03 -19.14
CA ARG A 201 16.05 9.99 -19.18
C ARG A 201 15.80 10.99 -20.29
N LYS A 202 15.70 12.29 -19.97
CA LYS A 202 15.69 13.35 -20.99
C LYS A 202 16.99 13.22 -21.79
N ARG A 203 16.89 12.88 -23.09
CA ARG A 203 18.04 12.97 -23.99
C ARG A 203 18.53 14.42 -23.96
N LYS A 204 19.78 14.65 -23.52
CA LYS A 204 20.42 15.96 -23.71
C LYS A 204 20.43 16.22 -25.22
N LYS A 205 19.71 17.24 -25.66
CA LYS A 205 19.92 17.77 -27.03
C LYS A 205 21.39 18.17 -27.08
N LYS A 206 22.15 17.54 -27.95
CA LYS A 206 23.46 18.07 -28.36
C LYS A 206 23.14 19.33 -29.15
N GLU A 207 23.55 20.46 -28.61
CA GLU A 207 23.68 21.72 -29.38
C GLU A 207 24.81 21.57 -30.42
#